data_fe13163956eced9b49f02fbb3c6b4a85
#
_entry.id   fe13163956eced9b49f02fbb3c6b4a85
#
_cell.length_a   1.000
_cell.length_b   1.000
_cell.length_c   1.000
_cell.angle_alpha   90.00
_cell.angle_beta   90.00
_cell.angle_gamma   90.00
#
_symmetry.space_group_name_H-M   'P 1'
#
loop_
_entity.id
_entity.type
_entity.pdbx_description
1 polymer ?
#
loop_
_entity_poly.entity_id
_entity_poly.type
_entity_poly.pdbx_seq_one_letter_code
_entity_poly.pdbx_strand_id
1 'polypeptide(L)'
;MIKLSVNINKAATLRNARGGNVPDVVQIAKDCEAYGAQGITVHPRPDERHIRYNDVYALKPIIKTELNIEGYPIQSFVDLVLTVKPTQVTLVPDAPDVLTSNAGWNVKEHFNQLSELVDTFTGHGIR
;
A
#
# COMPACT_ATOMS: atom_id res chain seq x y z
N MET A 1 1.06 -8.76 20.74
CA MET A 1 0.66 -7.32 20.90
C MET A 1 0.15 -6.82 19.56
N ILE A 2 -0.98 -6.16 19.55
CA ILE A 2 -1.53 -5.53 18.33
C ILE A 2 -0.76 -4.25 18.06
N LYS A 3 -0.35 -4.05 16.78
CA LYS A 3 0.35 -2.85 16.32
C LYS A 3 -0.58 -1.95 15.52
N LEU A 4 -0.43 -0.64 15.67
CA LEU A 4 -1.18 0.36 14.91
C LEU A 4 -0.46 0.67 13.59
N SER A 5 -1.09 0.37 12.47
CA SER A 5 -0.67 0.89 11.15
C SER A 5 -1.60 2.02 10.71
N VAL A 6 -1.03 3.14 10.29
CA VAL A 6 -1.79 4.33 9.88
C VAL A 6 -1.85 4.41 8.36
N ASN A 7 -3.08 4.44 7.83
CA ASN A 7 -3.30 4.65 6.40
C ASN A 7 -3.23 6.14 6.07
N ILE A 8 -2.35 6.52 5.15
CA ILE A 8 -2.10 7.92 4.76
C ILE A 8 -2.63 8.28 3.36
N ASN A 9 -3.48 7.45 2.77
CA ASN A 9 -4.03 7.69 1.42
C ASN A 9 -4.74 9.05 1.31
N LYS A 10 -5.48 9.46 2.34
CA LYS A 10 -6.24 10.72 2.31
C LYS A 10 -5.35 11.97 2.24
N ALA A 11 -4.16 11.93 2.82
CA ALA A 11 -3.17 12.99 2.67
C ALA A 11 -2.76 13.16 1.20
N ALA A 12 -2.53 12.06 0.50
CA ALA A 12 -2.23 12.08 -0.93
C ALA A 12 -3.43 12.56 -1.77
N THR A 13 -4.66 12.22 -1.38
CA THR A 13 -5.88 12.75 -2.03
C THR A 13 -5.92 14.28 -1.96
N LEU A 14 -5.67 14.86 -0.79
CA LEU A 14 -5.64 16.31 -0.61
C LEU A 14 -4.51 16.97 -1.42
N ARG A 15 -3.31 16.39 -1.40
CA ARG A 15 -2.18 16.86 -2.22
C ARG A 15 -2.55 16.88 -3.70
N ASN A 16 -3.12 15.81 -4.23
CA ASN A 16 -3.46 15.70 -5.64
C ASN A 16 -4.56 16.69 -6.04
N ALA A 17 -5.54 16.92 -5.18
CA ALA A 17 -6.59 17.89 -5.42
C ALA A 17 -6.07 19.34 -5.51
N ARG A 18 -4.99 19.65 -4.78
CA ARG A 18 -4.34 20.97 -4.81
C ARG A 18 -3.32 21.13 -5.94
N GLY A 19 -2.87 20.05 -6.55
CA GLY A 19 -1.93 20.05 -7.67
C GLY A 19 -0.47 20.35 -7.33
N GLY A 20 -0.13 20.46 -6.03
CA GLY A 20 1.24 20.67 -5.55
C GLY A 20 1.78 19.47 -4.77
N ASN A 21 2.62 19.75 -3.77
CA ASN A 21 3.18 18.74 -2.85
C ASN A 21 2.73 18.95 -1.39
N VAL A 22 1.60 19.61 -1.19
CA VAL A 22 1.05 19.89 0.15
C VAL A 22 -0.37 19.30 0.24
N PRO A 23 -0.66 18.45 1.24
CA PRO A 23 0.26 17.93 2.27
C PRO A 23 1.36 17.00 1.72
N ASP A 24 2.56 17.09 2.30
CA ASP A 24 3.68 16.22 1.95
C ASP A 24 3.49 14.81 2.56
N VAL A 25 3.32 13.82 1.70
CA VAL A 25 3.05 12.43 2.10
C VAL A 25 4.21 11.83 2.91
N VAL A 26 5.45 12.14 2.53
CA VAL A 26 6.65 11.66 3.23
C VAL A 26 6.74 12.27 4.62
N GLN A 27 6.48 13.57 4.75
CA GLN A 27 6.48 14.23 6.06
C GLN A 27 5.37 13.70 6.96
N ILE A 28 4.17 13.48 6.42
CA ILE A 28 3.06 12.89 7.19
C ILE A 28 3.41 11.48 7.69
N ALA A 29 4.06 10.65 6.88
CA ALA A 29 4.50 9.33 7.33
C ALA A 29 5.48 9.43 8.51
N LYS A 30 6.46 10.34 8.44
CA LYS A 30 7.41 10.59 9.54
C LYS A 30 6.70 11.08 10.80
N ASP A 31 5.74 11.99 10.66
CA ASP A 31 4.97 12.53 11.78
C ASP A 31 4.11 11.44 12.44
N CYS A 32 3.47 10.58 11.64
CA CYS A 32 2.73 9.43 12.17
C CYS A 32 3.64 8.51 13.00
N GLU A 33 4.84 8.18 12.51
CA GLU A 33 5.80 7.37 13.28
C GLU A 33 6.26 8.08 14.55
N ALA A 34 6.52 9.39 14.49
CA ALA A 34 6.91 10.19 15.65
C ALA A 34 5.82 10.23 16.72
N TYR A 35 4.55 10.18 16.33
CA TYR A 35 3.39 10.10 17.22
C TYR A 35 3.03 8.69 17.68
N GLY A 36 3.83 7.69 17.30
CA GLY A 36 3.72 6.33 17.82
C GLY A 36 3.07 5.32 16.88
N ALA A 37 2.85 5.64 15.61
CA ALA A 37 2.45 4.65 14.63
C ALA A 37 3.53 3.56 14.50
N GLN A 38 3.09 2.32 14.46
CA GLN A 38 3.95 1.15 14.36
C GLN A 38 3.97 0.55 12.95
N GLY A 39 3.31 1.22 12.03
CA GLY A 39 3.29 0.92 10.61
C GLY A 39 2.62 2.04 9.81
N ILE A 40 2.97 2.11 8.55
CA ILE A 40 2.34 3.00 7.56
C ILE A 40 1.72 2.14 6.48
N THR A 41 0.47 2.41 6.16
CA THR A 41 -0.27 1.72 5.10
C THR A 41 -0.57 2.67 3.95
N VAL A 42 -0.31 2.22 2.74
CA VAL A 42 -0.56 2.95 1.49
C VAL A 42 -1.20 2.05 0.44
N HIS A 43 -2.07 2.62 -0.37
CA HIS A 43 -2.72 1.94 -1.48
C HIS A 43 -2.43 2.66 -2.81
N PRO A 44 -1.34 2.34 -3.50
CA PRO A 44 -1.04 2.90 -4.82
C PRO A 44 -1.93 2.25 -5.88
N ARG A 45 -3.05 2.88 -6.18
CA ARG A 45 -3.95 2.41 -7.25
C ARG A 45 -3.31 2.68 -8.61
N PRO A 46 -3.63 1.86 -9.65
CA PRO A 46 -3.08 2.06 -11.00
C PRO A 46 -3.39 3.43 -11.61
N ASP A 47 -4.51 4.04 -11.25
CA ASP A 47 -4.91 5.38 -11.70
C ASP A 47 -4.25 6.52 -10.89
N GLU A 48 -3.48 6.18 -9.87
CA GLU A 48 -2.76 7.13 -9.01
C GLU A 48 -3.63 8.28 -8.43
N ARG A 49 -4.91 7.99 -8.15
CA ARG A 49 -5.86 8.99 -7.63
C ARG A 49 -5.48 9.57 -6.28
N HIS A 50 -4.65 8.87 -5.52
CA HIS A 50 -4.10 9.33 -4.24
C HIS A 50 -2.61 8.99 -4.13
N ILE A 51 -2.20 7.91 -3.48
CA ILE A 51 -0.81 7.45 -3.45
C ILE A 51 -0.37 7.09 -4.87
N ARG A 52 0.75 7.64 -5.29
CA ARG A 52 1.41 7.34 -6.56
C ARG A 52 2.50 6.29 -6.35
N TYR A 53 2.91 5.60 -7.40
CA TYR A 53 4.02 4.65 -7.32
C TYR A 53 5.32 5.34 -6.85
N ASN A 54 5.57 6.57 -7.29
CA ASN A 54 6.71 7.36 -6.82
C ASN A 54 6.66 7.68 -5.32
N ASP A 55 5.47 7.86 -4.74
CA ASP A 55 5.35 8.03 -3.29
C ASP A 55 5.84 6.77 -2.54
N VAL A 56 5.51 5.59 -3.05
CA VAL A 56 5.94 4.32 -2.43
C VAL A 56 7.46 4.19 -2.43
N TYR A 57 8.10 4.53 -3.55
CA TYR A 57 9.57 4.55 -3.63
C TYR A 57 10.19 5.57 -2.67
N ALA A 58 9.57 6.73 -2.48
CA ALA A 58 10.04 7.75 -1.55
C ALA A 58 9.82 7.36 -0.08
N LEU A 59 8.74 6.64 0.22
CA LEU A 59 8.39 6.20 1.58
C LEU A 59 9.30 5.06 2.06
N LYS A 60 9.63 4.10 1.20
CA LYS A 60 10.38 2.90 1.60
C LYS A 60 11.66 3.20 2.39
N PRO A 61 12.56 4.10 1.96
CA PRO A 61 13.82 4.34 2.67
C PRO A 61 13.65 5.12 3.98
N ILE A 62 12.52 5.82 4.18
CA ILE A 62 12.35 6.70 5.35
C ILE A 62 11.50 6.08 6.47
N ILE A 63 10.66 5.10 6.17
CA ILE A 63 9.84 4.40 7.15
C ILE A 63 10.73 3.49 7.99
N LYS A 64 10.69 3.67 9.31
CA LYS A 64 11.47 2.92 10.30
C LYS A 64 10.70 1.76 10.92
N THR A 65 9.38 1.82 10.83
CA THR A 65 8.45 0.79 11.32
C THR A 65 8.06 -0.16 10.19
N GLU A 66 6.83 -0.64 10.13
CA GLU A 66 6.36 -1.52 9.06
C GLU A 66 5.74 -0.72 7.91
N LEU A 67 6.14 -1.00 6.68
CA LEU A 67 5.44 -0.53 5.48
C LEU A 67 4.50 -1.63 4.99
N ASN A 68 3.21 -1.32 4.91
CA ASN A 68 2.18 -2.16 4.29
C ASN A 68 1.71 -1.53 2.98
N ILE A 69 1.75 -2.27 1.89
CA ILE A 69 1.22 -1.83 0.59
C ILE A 69 -0.05 -2.62 0.28
N GLU A 70 -1.15 -1.92 0.10
CA GLU A 70 -2.43 -2.52 -0.32
C GLU A 70 -2.58 -2.40 -1.83
N GLY A 71 -3.20 -3.40 -2.46
CA GLY A 71 -3.54 -3.30 -3.86
C GLY A 71 -4.18 -4.53 -4.47
N TYR A 72 -4.81 -4.32 -5.63
CA TYR A 72 -5.30 -5.38 -6.49
C TYR A 72 -4.12 -5.96 -7.29
N PRO A 73 -3.97 -7.28 -7.36
CA PRO A 73 -2.76 -7.93 -7.88
C PRO A 73 -2.67 -7.98 -9.42
N ILE A 74 -2.71 -6.81 -10.05
CA ILE A 74 -2.28 -6.69 -11.45
C ILE A 74 -0.76 -6.71 -11.53
N GLN A 75 -0.21 -6.98 -12.70
CA GLN A 75 1.23 -7.16 -12.88
C GLN A 75 2.04 -5.97 -12.39
N SER A 76 1.63 -4.73 -12.71
CA SER A 76 2.33 -3.52 -12.24
C SER A 76 2.39 -3.39 -10.72
N PHE A 77 1.35 -3.84 -10.03
CA PHE A 77 1.34 -3.87 -8.55
C PHE A 77 2.30 -4.94 -8.01
N VAL A 78 2.28 -6.12 -8.60
CA VAL A 78 3.20 -7.21 -8.20
C VAL A 78 4.65 -6.77 -8.41
N ASP A 79 4.96 -6.16 -9.55
CA ASP A 79 6.30 -5.64 -9.86
C ASP A 79 6.75 -4.56 -8.87
N LEU A 80 5.84 -3.65 -8.51
CA LEU A 80 6.09 -2.63 -7.49
C LEU A 80 6.44 -3.27 -6.14
N VAL A 81 5.63 -4.22 -5.68
CA VAL A 81 5.83 -4.91 -4.39
C VAL A 81 7.16 -5.66 -4.36
N LEU A 82 7.49 -6.39 -5.41
CA LEU A 82 8.74 -7.15 -5.51
C LEU A 82 9.97 -6.23 -5.58
N THR A 83 9.83 -5.05 -6.19
CA THR A 83 10.91 -4.04 -6.25
C THR A 83 11.12 -3.35 -4.92
N VAL A 84 10.04 -2.89 -4.28
CA VAL A 84 10.07 -2.12 -3.02
C VAL A 84 10.37 -3.02 -1.83
N LYS A 85 9.91 -4.27 -1.86
CA LYS A 85 10.02 -5.23 -0.75
C LYS A 85 9.52 -4.62 0.57
N PRO A 86 8.22 -4.31 0.67
CA PRO A 86 7.64 -3.80 1.92
C PRO A 86 7.70 -4.88 3.01
N THR A 87 7.39 -4.50 4.24
CA THR A 87 7.25 -5.46 5.34
C THR A 87 6.06 -6.38 5.12
N GLN A 88 4.98 -5.81 4.59
CA GLN A 88 3.72 -6.50 4.36
C GLN A 88 3.06 -6.02 3.07
N VAL A 89 2.31 -6.91 2.45
CA VAL A 89 1.39 -6.62 1.36
C VAL A 89 -0.01 -7.06 1.75
N THR A 90 -1.02 -6.27 1.43
CA THR A 90 -2.43 -6.61 1.61
C THR A 90 -3.11 -6.67 0.26
N LEU A 91 -3.50 -7.86 -0.16
CA LEU A 91 -4.21 -8.06 -1.41
C LEU A 91 -5.69 -7.68 -1.26
N VAL A 92 -6.17 -6.78 -2.10
CA VAL A 92 -7.57 -6.34 -2.12
C VAL A 92 -8.24 -6.71 -3.45
N PRO A 93 -9.53 -7.08 -3.44
CA PRO A 93 -10.23 -7.54 -4.66
C PRO A 93 -10.76 -6.39 -5.51
N ASP A 94 -10.32 -5.16 -5.26
CA ASP A 94 -10.83 -3.98 -5.94
C ASP A 94 -10.19 -3.82 -7.31
N ALA A 95 -10.93 -4.16 -8.36
CA ALA A 95 -10.52 -3.90 -9.74
C ALA A 95 -10.23 -2.40 -9.96
N PRO A 96 -9.39 -2.05 -10.96
CA PRO A 96 -8.97 -0.65 -11.17
C PRO A 96 -10.09 0.37 -11.40
N ASP A 97 -11.25 -0.08 -11.87
CA ASP A 97 -12.43 0.73 -12.17
C ASP A 97 -13.37 0.98 -10.97
N VAL A 98 -13.13 0.35 -9.83
CA VAL A 98 -13.96 0.49 -8.63
C VAL A 98 -13.70 1.82 -7.92
N LEU A 99 -14.78 2.51 -7.53
CA LEU A 99 -14.67 3.83 -6.89
C LEU A 99 -14.11 3.74 -5.46
N THR A 100 -14.63 2.81 -4.69
CA THR A 100 -14.24 2.56 -3.28
C THR A 100 -14.13 1.09 -2.99
N SER A 101 -13.21 0.73 -2.08
CA SER A 101 -13.08 -0.64 -1.56
C SER A 101 -14.28 -0.97 -0.65
N ASN A 102 -15.10 -1.92 -1.06
CA ASN A 102 -16.29 -2.35 -0.31
C ASN A 102 -16.52 -3.86 -0.35
N ALA A 103 -15.55 -4.63 -0.83
CA ALA A 103 -15.66 -6.08 -0.99
C ALA A 103 -14.48 -6.82 -0.34
N GLY A 104 -14.72 -8.07 0.04
CA GLY A 104 -13.68 -9.03 0.40
C GLY A 104 -13.45 -10.05 -0.72
N TRP A 105 -12.35 -10.77 -0.66
CA TRP A 105 -12.07 -11.86 -1.59
C TRP A 105 -13.04 -13.03 -1.42
N ASN A 106 -13.54 -13.58 -2.51
CA ASN A 106 -14.06 -14.93 -2.54
C ASN A 106 -12.86 -15.91 -2.60
N VAL A 107 -12.30 -16.21 -1.44
CA VAL A 107 -11.07 -17.00 -1.32
C VAL A 107 -11.21 -18.39 -1.94
N LYS A 108 -12.39 -19.00 -1.88
CA LYS A 108 -12.62 -20.32 -2.46
C LYS A 108 -12.51 -20.31 -3.99
N GLU A 109 -13.07 -19.28 -4.60
CA GLU A 109 -13.05 -19.10 -6.07
C GLU A 109 -11.65 -18.72 -6.58
N HIS A 110 -10.93 -17.87 -5.82
CA HIS A 110 -9.62 -17.36 -6.22
C HIS A 110 -8.44 -18.06 -5.53
N PHE A 111 -8.68 -19.24 -4.94
CA PHE A 111 -7.69 -19.90 -4.09
C PHE A 111 -6.35 -20.10 -4.76
N ASN A 112 -6.31 -20.65 -5.97
CA ASN A 112 -5.06 -20.95 -6.67
C ASN A 112 -4.26 -19.67 -6.95
N GLN A 113 -4.92 -18.64 -7.48
CA GLN A 113 -4.29 -17.34 -7.77
C GLN A 113 -3.73 -16.69 -6.51
N LEU A 114 -4.51 -16.66 -5.44
CA LEU A 114 -4.08 -16.05 -4.17
C LEU A 114 -2.94 -16.85 -3.53
N SER A 115 -2.99 -18.18 -3.61
CA SER A 115 -1.92 -19.05 -3.09
C SER A 115 -0.60 -18.78 -3.81
N GLU A 116 -0.58 -18.73 -5.13
CA GLU A 116 0.61 -18.42 -5.93
C GLU A 116 1.21 -17.04 -5.58
N LEU A 117 0.35 -16.03 -5.39
CA LEU A 117 0.79 -14.70 -4.99
C LEU A 117 1.39 -14.68 -3.59
N VAL A 118 0.74 -15.35 -2.64
CA VAL A 118 1.24 -15.46 -1.26
C VAL A 118 2.58 -16.18 -1.24
N ASP A 119 2.72 -17.29 -1.96
CA ASP A 119 3.97 -18.03 -2.07
C ASP A 119 5.08 -17.16 -2.69
N THR A 120 4.76 -16.38 -3.72
CA THR A 120 5.69 -15.45 -4.35
C THR A 120 6.18 -14.40 -3.34
N PHE A 121 5.26 -13.73 -2.64
CA PHE A 121 5.62 -12.68 -1.69
C PHE A 121 6.38 -13.22 -0.48
N THR A 122 5.93 -14.33 0.09
CA THR A 122 6.62 -14.96 1.24
C THR A 122 8.00 -15.47 0.85
N GLY A 123 8.18 -16.00 -0.37
CA GLY A 123 9.49 -16.38 -0.92
C GLY A 123 10.47 -15.21 -1.03
N HIS A 124 9.98 -13.96 -1.09
CA HIS A 124 10.78 -12.74 -1.07
C HIS A 124 10.87 -12.08 0.31
N GLY A 125 10.40 -12.74 1.36
CA GLY A 125 10.44 -12.24 2.74
C GLY A 125 9.39 -11.15 3.03
N ILE A 126 8.32 -11.09 2.24
CA ILE A 126 7.21 -10.14 2.40
C ILE A 126 6.04 -10.89 3.05
N ARG A 127 5.48 -10.35 4.13
CA ARG A 127 4.33 -10.90 4.86
C ARG A 127 3.02 -10.56 4.14
#